data_0c18c7b4574d9b43098135a97e497444
#
_entry.id   0c18c7b4574d9b43098135a97e497444
#
_cell.length_a   1.000
_cell.length_b   1.000
_cell.length_c   1.000
_cell.angle_alpha   90.00
_cell.angle_beta   90.00
_cell.angle_gamma   90.00
#
_symmetry.space_group_name_H-M   'P 1'
#
loop_
_entity.id
_entity.type
_entity.pdbx_description
1 polymer ?
#
loop_
_entity_poly.entity_id
_entity_poly.type
_entity_poly.pdbx_seq_one_letter_code
_entity_poly.pdbx_strand_id
1 'polypeptide(L)'
;MAVRLDISYRYLLFWYAIHDREAEFIRRLAECDKEGETRGREDYTERLKRLACVMPVFISTFHSLPKYMVCVDNGEWDAPLYDAIDLLIVDESGQVSPELAIPSFSLAKQAILVGDVEQIEPIWSISDEYSSINLQRFGLISSEFDDRYMFLHENGFLSSSGSIMKMARKSCNFEVAGERGAFLTEHRRCLDPIIAYCNDYVYHGRLLPKKGNKVKYKDLPPKGYVHVNGVSEK
;
A
#
# COMPACT_ATOMS: atom_id res chain seq x y z
N MET A 1 -1.25 36.01 12.69
CA MET A 1 -0.70 34.90 13.51
C MET A 1 -0.41 33.68 12.64
N ALA A 2 -1.36 33.16 11.84
CA ALA A 2 -1.16 32.00 10.95
C ALA A 2 0.04 32.14 9.98
N VAL A 3 0.20 33.26 9.30
CA VAL A 3 1.29 33.50 8.35
C VAL A 3 2.67 33.42 9.00
N ARG A 4 2.84 33.93 10.22
CA ARG A 4 4.12 33.80 10.98
C ARG A 4 4.37 32.34 11.38
N LEU A 5 3.31 31.59 11.73
CA LEU A 5 3.43 30.17 12.05
C LEU A 5 3.91 29.38 10.82
N ASP A 6 3.29 29.60 9.67
CA ASP A 6 3.58 28.82 8.46
C ASP A 6 4.90 29.21 7.79
N ILE A 7 5.22 30.49 7.71
CA ILE A 7 6.41 30.95 6.98
C ILE A 7 7.67 30.93 7.85
N SER A 8 7.57 31.32 9.15
CA SER A 8 8.76 31.45 9.97
C SER A 8 8.97 30.25 10.90
N TYR A 9 7.97 29.90 11.72
CA TYR A 9 8.19 28.86 12.72
C TYR A 9 8.26 27.46 12.14
N ARG A 10 7.38 27.09 11.20
CA ARG A 10 7.43 25.77 10.54
C ARG A 10 8.71 25.61 9.73
N TYR A 11 9.15 26.66 9.04
CA TYR A 11 10.41 26.66 8.31
C TYR A 11 11.61 26.41 9.24
N LEU A 12 11.71 27.16 10.34
CA LEU A 12 12.78 26.99 11.30
C LEU A 12 12.75 25.61 11.96
N LEU A 13 11.59 25.15 12.39
CA LEU A 13 11.42 23.81 12.99
C LEU A 13 11.82 22.70 12.02
N PHE A 14 11.50 22.85 10.74
CA PHE A 14 11.91 21.90 9.70
C PHE A 14 13.44 21.82 9.59
N TRP A 15 14.12 22.96 9.52
CA TRP A 15 15.58 22.96 9.45
C TRP A 15 16.24 22.46 10.72
N TYR A 16 15.73 22.80 11.89
CA TYR A 16 16.22 22.24 13.13
C TYR A 16 16.05 20.72 13.19
N ALA A 17 14.91 20.20 12.73
CA ALA A 17 14.68 18.76 12.68
C ALA A 17 15.65 18.06 11.71
N ILE A 18 15.95 18.66 10.55
CA ILE A 18 16.96 18.13 9.63
C ILE A 18 18.33 18.07 10.30
N HIS A 19 18.80 19.17 10.87
CA HIS A 19 20.12 19.22 11.49
C HIS A 19 20.23 18.31 12.72
N ASP A 20 19.16 18.15 13.48
CA ASP A 20 19.10 17.16 14.57
C ASP A 20 19.28 15.73 14.04
N ARG A 21 18.61 15.38 12.93
CA ARG A 21 18.76 14.06 12.30
C ARG A 21 20.14 13.85 11.69
N GLU A 22 20.72 14.87 11.05
CA GLU A 22 22.08 14.83 10.53
C GLU A 22 23.10 14.63 11.66
N ALA A 23 22.97 15.35 12.77
CA ALA A 23 23.84 15.22 13.93
C ALA A 23 23.73 13.81 14.55
N GLU A 24 22.52 13.27 14.68
CA GLU A 24 22.29 11.91 15.16
C GLU A 24 22.89 10.86 14.20
N PHE A 25 22.78 11.05 12.90
CA PHE A 25 23.43 10.19 11.90
C PHE A 25 24.95 10.14 12.08
N ILE A 26 25.58 11.34 12.22
CA ILE A 26 27.04 11.47 12.41
C ILE A 26 27.45 10.82 13.72
N ARG A 27 26.72 11.02 14.82
CA ARG A 27 26.96 10.41 16.11
C ARG A 27 26.95 8.86 16.00
N ARG A 28 25.88 8.30 15.41
CA ARG A 28 25.74 6.85 15.20
C ARG A 28 26.81 6.29 14.26
N LEU A 29 27.24 7.07 13.26
CA LEU A 29 28.31 6.69 12.36
C LEU A 29 29.67 6.64 13.08
N ALA A 30 29.92 7.58 14.00
CA ALA A 30 31.16 7.59 14.78
C ALA A 30 31.24 6.44 15.80
N GLU A 31 30.12 5.98 16.29
CA GLU A 31 30.01 4.83 17.22
C GLU A 31 30.04 3.48 16.49
N CYS A 32 29.90 3.49 15.17
CA CYS A 32 29.95 2.28 14.36
C CYS A 32 31.39 1.76 14.26
N ASP A 33 31.60 0.50 14.67
CA ASP A 33 32.90 -0.16 14.52
C ASP A 33 33.12 -0.52 13.05
N LYS A 34 34.05 0.17 12.40
CA LYS A 34 34.28 0.08 10.96
C LYS A 34 34.76 -1.30 10.49
N GLU A 35 35.28 -2.13 11.41
CA GLU A 35 35.85 -3.44 11.07
C GLU A 35 34.84 -4.59 11.16
N GLY A 36 33.60 -4.35 11.63
CA GLY A 36 32.71 -5.43 12.03
C GLY A 36 31.25 -5.33 11.65
N GLU A 37 30.81 -4.46 10.72
CA GLU A 37 29.41 -4.52 10.28
C GLU A 37 29.10 -5.88 9.65
N THR A 38 28.49 -6.74 10.42
CA THR A 38 28.03 -8.05 9.97
C THR A 38 26.61 -7.98 9.44
N ARG A 39 26.11 -9.08 8.89
CA ARG A 39 24.68 -9.24 8.59
C ARG A 39 23.88 -9.73 9.82
N GLY A 40 24.49 -9.73 11.01
CA GLY A 40 23.80 -10.05 12.24
C GLY A 40 22.59 -9.15 12.49
N ARG A 41 21.58 -9.67 13.19
CA ARG A 41 20.30 -8.96 13.43
C ARG A 41 20.53 -7.59 14.06
N GLU A 42 21.37 -7.49 15.05
CA GLU A 42 21.63 -6.22 15.75
C GLU A 42 22.34 -5.20 14.85
N ASP A 43 23.45 -5.59 14.22
CA ASP A 43 24.22 -4.73 13.32
C ASP A 43 23.39 -4.22 12.15
N TYR A 44 22.63 -5.13 11.53
CA TYR A 44 21.80 -4.76 10.40
C TYR A 44 20.63 -3.83 10.80
N THR A 45 20.04 -4.05 11.96
CA THR A 45 18.99 -3.17 12.51
C THR A 45 19.53 -1.79 12.83
N GLU A 46 20.71 -1.69 13.47
CA GLU A 46 21.35 -0.40 13.75
C GLU A 46 21.76 0.33 12.47
N ARG A 47 22.20 -0.38 11.44
CA ARG A 47 22.44 0.20 10.12
C ARG A 47 21.18 0.79 9.52
N LEU A 48 20.04 0.09 9.56
CA LEU A 48 18.77 0.62 9.07
C LEU A 48 18.31 1.84 9.86
N LYS A 49 18.42 1.82 11.19
CA LYS A 49 18.10 2.97 12.05
C LYS A 49 19.00 4.17 11.74
N ARG A 50 20.28 3.95 11.50
CA ARG A 50 21.22 5.00 11.10
C ARG A 50 20.82 5.62 9.77
N LEU A 51 20.52 4.81 8.75
CA LEU A 51 20.03 5.30 7.47
C LEU A 51 18.70 6.06 7.61
N ALA A 52 17.81 5.62 8.48
CA ALA A 52 16.52 6.28 8.74
C ALA A 52 16.66 7.68 9.37
N CYS A 53 17.81 8.03 9.97
CA CYS A 53 18.05 9.39 10.43
C CYS A 53 18.02 10.41 9.28
N VAL A 54 18.55 10.06 8.12
CA VAL A 54 18.63 10.95 6.95
C VAL A 54 17.64 10.58 5.84
N MET A 55 17.22 9.34 5.78
CA MET A 55 16.24 8.80 4.82
C MET A 55 15.18 7.97 5.57
N PRO A 56 14.23 8.60 6.23
CA PRO A 56 13.24 7.89 7.05
C PRO A 56 12.18 7.13 6.24
N VAL A 57 12.11 7.36 4.92
CA VAL A 57 11.15 6.72 4.02
C VAL A 57 11.91 5.90 2.99
N PHE A 58 11.60 4.60 2.94
CA PHE A 58 12.12 3.66 1.95
C PHE A 58 10.98 3.24 1.03
N ILE A 59 11.23 3.17 -0.26
CA ILE A 59 10.25 2.74 -1.27
C ILE A 59 10.72 1.40 -1.84
N SER A 60 9.82 0.43 -1.86
CA SER A 60 10.09 -0.90 -2.40
C SER A 60 8.82 -1.52 -2.98
N THR A 61 8.97 -2.59 -3.76
CA THR A 61 7.86 -3.43 -4.19
C THR A 61 7.69 -4.61 -3.20
N PHE A 62 6.50 -5.22 -3.18
CA PHE A 62 6.25 -6.42 -2.38
C PHE A 62 7.18 -7.60 -2.70
N HIS A 63 7.61 -7.73 -3.95
CA HIS A 63 8.57 -8.77 -4.34
C HIS A 63 9.99 -8.52 -3.82
N SER A 64 10.36 -7.27 -3.59
CA SER A 64 11.71 -6.88 -3.21
C SER A 64 11.87 -6.68 -1.72
N LEU A 65 10.87 -6.10 -1.04
CA LEU A 65 10.98 -5.76 0.38
C LEU A 65 11.40 -6.93 1.28
N PRO A 66 10.79 -8.13 1.19
CA PRO A 66 11.20 -9.27 2.01
C PRO A 66 12.65 -9.70 1.80
N LYS A 67 13.19 -9.51 0.58
CA LYS A 67 14.58 -9.88 0.26
C LYS A 67 15.61 -8.94 0.88
N TYR A 68 15.24 -7.69 1.11
CA TYR A 68 16.11 -6.69 1.72
C TYR A 68 16.00 -6.65 3.25
N MET A 69 14.93 -7.19 3.80
CA MET A 69 14.67 -7.19 5.24
C MET A 69 14.96 -8.54 5.87
N VAL A 70 16.14 -9.07 5.58
CA VAL A 70 16.65 -10.32 6.14
C VAL A 70 18.04 -10.11 6.74
N CYS A 71 18.37 -10.91 7.75
CA CYS A 71 19.62 -10.88 8.48
C CYS A 71 20.14 -12.30 8.73
N VAL A 72 21.31 -12.42 9.34
CA VAL A 72 21.79 -13.66 9.92
C VAL A 72 21.41 -13.68 11.40
N ASP A 73 20.67 -14.69 11.82
CA ASP A 73 20.22 -14.84 13.20
C ASP A 73 20.40 -16.29 13.65
N ASN A 74 21.11 -16.49 14.78
CA ASN A 74 21.37 -17.82 15.35
C ASN A 74 21.96 -18.85 14.34
N GLY A 75 22.72 -18.38 13.35
CA GLY A 75 23.29 -19.23 12.29
C GLY A 75 22.34 -19.49 11.11
N GLU A 76 21.12 -19.01 11.16
CA GLU A 76 20.19 -19.03 10.05
C GLU A 76 20.45 -17.84 9.12
N TRP A 77 20.68 -18.12 7.85
CA TRP A 77 20.79 -17.13 6.79
C TRP A 77 19.40 -16.76 6.28
N ASP A 78 19.22 -15.49 5.94
CA ASP A 78 17.95 -14.95 5.45
C ASP A 78 16.79 -14.97 6.48
N ALA A 79 17.12 -14.90 7.77
CA ALA A 79 16.13 -14.75 8.83
C ALA A 79 15.38 -13.42 8.71
N PRO A 80 14.03 -13.39 8.68
CA PRO A 80 13.27 -12.15 8.51
C PRO A 80 13.45 -11.18 9.69
N LEU A 81 13.54 -9.90 9.37
CA LEU A 81 13.50 -8.81 10.36
C LEU A 81 12.07 -8.46 10.73
N TYR A 82 11.42 -9.33 11.48
CA TYR A 82 10.05 -9.08 11.95
C TYR A 82 9.99 -7.78 12.76
N ASP A 83 8.89 -7.01 12.59
CA ASP A 83 8.60 -5.76 13.28
C ASP A 83 9.67 -4.65 13.15
N ALA A 84 10.55 -4.74 12.14
CA ALA A 84 11.62 -3.77 11.93
C ALA A 84 11.11 -2.45 11.30
N ILE A 85 9.96 -2.48 10.64
CA ILE A 85 9.34 -1.32 10.00
C ILE A 85 8.27 -0.77 10.95
N ASP A 86 8.39 0.50 11.36
CA ASP A 86 7.40 1.10 12.25
C ASP A 86 6.05 1.29 11.57
N LEU A 87 6.05 1.72 10.31
CA LEU A 87 4.84 1.96 9.52
C LEU A 87 5.06 1.55 8.07
N LEU A 88 4.25 0.61 7.59
CA LEU A 88 4.16 0.22 6.19
C LEU A 88 2.99 0.97 5.54
N ILE A 89 3.28 1.77 4.52
CA ILE A 89 2.24 2.44 3.72
C ILE A 89 2.17 1.72 2.38
N VAL A 90 1.00 1.20 2.06
CA VAL A 90 0.75 0.46 0.81
C VAL A 90 -0.16 1.30 -0.08
N ASP A 91 0.37 1.71 -1.23
CA ASP A 91 -0.41 2.37 -2.27
C ASP A 91 -0.94 1.35 -3.28
N GLU A 92 -2.08 1.65 -3.90
CA GLU A 92 -2.78 0.77 -4.86
C GLU A 92 -3.08 -0.63 -4.29
N SER A 93 -3.44 -0.69 -3.01
CA SER A 93 -3.63 -1.95 -2.28
C SER A 93 -4.80 -2.81 -2.80
N GLY A 94 -5.68 -2.24 -3.62
CA GLY A 94 -6.71 -2.97 -4.36
C GLY A 94 -6.16 -3.94 -5.41
N GLN A 95 -4.94 -3.68 -5.90
CA GLN A 95 -4.28 -4.46 -6.95
C GLN A 95 -3.31 -5.52 -6.41
N VAL A 96 -3.24 -5.72 -5.12
CA VAL A 96 -2.28 -6.63 -4.48
C VAL A 96 -3.02 -7.83 -3.91
N SER A 97 -2.62 -9.02 -4.36
CA SER A 97 -3.15 -10.28 -3.85
C SER A 97 -2.61 -10.60 -2.44
N PRO A 98 -3.38 -11.33 -1.61
CA PRO A 98 -3.02 -11.59 -0.22
C PRO A 98 -1.66 -12.28 -0.04
N GLU A 99 -1.37 -13.31 -0.82
CA GLU A 99 -0.14 -14.11 -0.69
C GLU A 99 1.13 -13.31 -0.98
N LEU A 100 1.03 -12.31 -1.87
CA LEU A 100 2.16 -11.44 -2.20
C LEU A 100 2.52 -10.48 -1.07
N ALA A 101 1.52 -10.04 -0.33
CA ALA A 101 1.66 -9.01 0.67
C ALA A 101 2.06 -9.54 2.07
N ILE A 102 1.62 -10.73 2.45
CA ILE A 102 1.82 -11.31 3.78
C ILE A 102 3.28 -11.23 4.26
N PRO A 103 4.30 -11.60 3.46
CA PRO A 103 5.70 -11.51 3.89
C PRO A 103 6.11 -10.08 4.26
N SER A 104 5.59 -9.07 3.57
CA SER A 104 5.90 -7.66 3.86
C SER A 104 5.19 -7.14 5.10
N PHE A 105 3.97 -7.60 5.35
CA PHE A 105 3.23 -7.22 6.57
C PHE A 105 3.87 -7.78 7.83
N SER A 106 4.48 -8.96 7.78
CA SER A 106 5.20 -9.54 8.93
C SER A 106 6.44 -8.73 9.35
N LEU A 107 6.94 -7.87 8.48
CA LEU A 107 8.08 -7.00 8.76
C LEU A 107 7.69 -5.68 9.43
N ALA A 108 6.40 -5.38 9.52
CA ALA A 108 5.89 -4.09 9.97
C ALA A 108 5.03 -4.20 11.23
N LYS A 109 5.18 -3.22 12.14
CA LYS A 109 4.37 -3.11 13.35
C LYS A 109 2.96 -2.61 13.06
N GLN A 110 2.83 -1.73 12.08
CA GLN A 110 1.56 -1.12 11.68
C GLN A 110 1.53 -0.92 10.17
N ALA A 111 0.32 -0.90 9.60
CA ALA A 111 0.16 -0.64 8.17
C ALA A 111 -1.00 0.33 7.90
N ILE A 112 -0.81 1.16 6.89
CA ILE A 112 -1.86 1.98 6.27
C ILE A 112 -2.00 1.50 4.83
N LEU A 113 -3.20 1.08 4.47
CA LEU A 113 -3.53 0.66 3.12
C LEU A 113 -4.32 1.76 2.42
N VAL A 114 -3.82 2.17 1.26
CA VAL A 114 -4.45 3.13 0.37
C VAL A 114 -4.79 2.42 -0.92
N GLY A 115 -6.04 2.50 -1.35
CA GLY A 115 -6.50 1.82 -2.55
C GLY A 115 -8.00 1.92 -2.71
N ASP A 116 -8.50 1.30 -3.75
CA ASP A 116 -9.89 1.31 -4.12
C ASP A 116 -10.30 -0.10 -4.57
N VAL A 117 -11.35 -0.64 -3.97
CA VAL A 117 -11.87 -1.97 -4.31
C VAL A 117 -12.74 -1.97 -5.57
N GLU A 118 -13.14 -0.79 -6.03
CA GLU A 118 -13.94 -0.59 -7.24
C GLU A 118 -13.06 -0.35 -8.50
N GLN A 119 -11.73 -0.31 -8.32
CA GLN A 119 -10.78 -0.19 -9.42
C GLN A 119 -10.25 -1.57 -9.84
N ILE A 120 -9.12 -1.57 -10.56
CA ILE A 120 -8.52 -2.79 -11.10
C ILE A 120 -8.17 -3.77 -9.96
N GLU A 121 -8.64 -4.99 -10.09
CA GLU A 121 -8.34 -6.09 -9.16
C GLU A 121 -6.94 -6.67 -9.41
N PRO A 122 -6.38 -7.46 -8.47
CA PRO A 122 -5.13 -8.17 -8.68
C PRO A 122 -5.20 -9.12 -9.87
N ILE A 123 -4.04 -9.36 -10.49
CA ILE A 123 -3.91 -10.45 -11.46
C ILE A 123 -3.63 -11.72 -10.65
N TRP A 124 -4.66 -12.52 -10.42
CA TRP A 124 -4.51 -13.76 -9.66
C TRP A 124 -3.83 -14.84 -10.49
N SER A 125 -2.84 -15.46 -9.90
CA SER A 125 -2.09 -16.59 -10.49
C SER A 125 -2.61 -17.96 -10.08
N ILE A 126 -3.52 -18.00 -9.11
CA ILE A 126 -4.10 -19.20 -8.54
C ILE A 126 -5.59 -19.23 -8.90
N SER A 127 -6.10 -20.39 -9.39
CA SER A 127 -7.53 -20.55 -9.64
C SER A 127 -8.32 -20.83 -8.35
N ASP A 128 -9.63 -20.61 -8.39
CA ASP A 128 -10.52 -20.92 -7.26
C ASP A 128 -10.47 -22.39 -6.87
N GLU A 129 -10.34 -23.27 -7.84
CA GLU A 129 -10.20 -24.72 -7.62
C GLU A 129 -8.95 -25.03 -6.78
N TYR A 130 -7.78 -24.50 -7.15
CA TYR A 130 -6.56 -24.68 -6.38
C TYR A 130 -6.64 -24.05 -4.99
N SER A 131 -7.28 -22.91 -4.87
CA SER A 131 -7.51 -22.24 -3.59
C SER A 131 -8.37 -23.11 -2.67
N SER A 132 -9.47 -23.67 -3.20
CA SER A 132 -10.36 -24.59 -2.47
C SER A 132 -9.63 -25.87 -2.03
N ILE A 133 -8.87 -26.52 -2.94
CA ILE A 133 -8.09 -27.72 -2.62
C ILE A 133 -7.08 -27.43 -1.50
N ASN A 134 -6.39 -26.30 -1.54
CA ASN A 134 -5.44 -25.93 -0.48
C ASN A 134 -6.12 -25.73 0.87
N LEU A 135 -7.26 -25.04 0.90
CA LEU A 135 -8.02 -24.85 2.14
C LEU A 135 -8.51 -26.18 2.73
N GLN A 136 -8.97 -27.11 1.89
CA GLN A 136 -9.36 -28.46 2.32
C GLN A 136 -8.16 -29.25 2.85
N ARG A 137 -7.01 -29.19 2.15
CA ARG A 137 -5.77 -29.87 2.56
C ARG A 137 -5.30 -29.44 3.95
N PHE A 138 -5.49 -28.18 4.29
CA PHE A 138 -5.13 -27.64 5.61
C PHE A 138 -6.28 -27.69 6.62
N GLY A 139 -7.41 -28.33 6.29
CA GLY A 139 -8.55 -28.53 7.19
C GLY A 139 -9.29 -27.21 7.55
N LEU A 140 -9.16 -26.18 6.72
CA LEU A 140 -9.83 -24.90 6.94
C LEU A 140 -11.28 -24.91 6.46
N ILE A 141 -11.58 -25.73 5.45
CA ILE A 141 -12.91 -25.99 4.92
C ILE A 141 -13.10 -27.49 4.68
N SER A 142 -14.35 -27.93 4.65
CA SER A 142 -14.72 -29.33 4.33
C SER A 142 -14.98 -29.54 2.83
N SER A 143 -15.51 -28.53 2.15
CA SER A 143 -15.81 -28.53 0.72
C SER A 143 -15.88 -27.10 0.20
N GLU A 144 -15.97 -26.93 -1.12
CA GLU A 144 -16.19 -25.62 -1.76
C GLU A 144 -17.57 -25.01 -1.46
N PHE A 145 -18.50 -25.81 -0.94
CA PHE A 145 -19.83 -25.37 -0.50
C PHE A 145 -19.89 -25.06 1.00
N ASP A 146 -18.75 -25.08 1.68
CA ASP A 146 -18.65 -24.71 3.10
C ASP A 146 -18.90 -23.20 3.27
N ASP A 147 -19.71 -22.81 4.26
CA ASP A 147 -20.00 -21.40 4.57
C ASP A 147 -18.71 -20.60 4.84
N ARG A 148 -17.66 -21.25 5.34
CA ARG A 148 -16.35 -20.62 5.53
C ARG A 148 -15.68 -20.26 4.21
N TYR A 149 -15.83 -21.10 3.17
CA TYR A 149 -15.30 -20.78 1.85
C TYR A 149 -15.98 -19.52 1.30
N MET A 150 -17.30 -19.46 1.36
CA MET A 150 -18.06 -18.28 0.94
C MET A 150 -17.65 -17.05 1.73
N PHE A 151 -17.50 -17.17 3.04
CA PHE A 151 -17.02 -16.07 3.87
C PHE A 151 -15.63 -15.57 3.45
N LEU A 152 -14.68 -16.47 3.22
CA LEU A 152 -13.31 -16.12 2.79
C LEU A 152 -13.32 -15.45 1.42
N HIS A 153 -14.11 -15.99 0.49
CA HIS A 153 -14.26 -15.44 -0.86
C HIS A 153 -14.84 -14.02 -0.85
N GLU A 154 -15.98 -13.82 -0.20
CA GLU A 154 -16.68 -12.53 -0.16
C GLU A 154 -15.88 -11.44 0.56
N ASN A 155 -15.07 -11.82 1.53
CA ASN A 155 -14.24 -10.86 2.28
C ASN A 155 -12.80 -10.70 1.73
N GLY A 156 -12.50 -11.30 0.57
CA GLY A 156 -11.24 -11.10 -0.13
C GLY A 156 -10.02 -11.77 0.50
N PHE A 157 -10.21 -12.84 1.26
CA PHE A 157 -9.12 -13.58 1.90
C PHE A 157 -8.48 -14.65 1.00
N LEU A 158 -9.09 -14.95 -0.15
CA LEU A 158 -8.56 -15.96 -1.05
C LEU A 158 -7.51 -15.37 -1.99
N SER A 159 -6.46 -16.15 -2.26
CA SER A 159 -5.44 -15.80 -3.26
C SER A 159 -5.95 -15.85 -4.70
N SER A 160 -7.11 -16.45 -4.94
CA SER A 160 -7.75 -16.57 -6.26
C SER A 160 -8.72 -15.44 -6.60
N SER A 161 -9.16 -14.64 -5.60
CA SER A 161 -10.19 -13.61 -5.81
C SER A 161 -10.08 -12.43 -4.84
N GLY A 162 -9.11 -12.49 -3.93
CA GLY A 162 -8.94 -11.51 -2.88
C GLY A 162 -8.00 -10.36 -3.24
N SER A 163 -8.05 -9.31 -2.41
CA SER A 163 -7.03 -8.26 -2.37
C SER A 163 -6.82 -7.81 -0.93
N ILE A 164 -5.62 -7.28 -0.65
CA ILE A 164 -5.33 -6.80 0.71
C ILE A 164 -6.21 -5.62 1.10
N MET A 165 -6.73 -4.85 0.15
CA MET A 165 -7.68 -3.78 0.45
C MET A 165 -9.04 -4.31 0.90
N LYS A 166 -9.54 -5.38 0.28
CA LYS A 166 -10.77 -6.08 0.73
C LYS A 166 -10.59 -6.63 2.15
N MET A 167 -9.44 -7.28 2.42
CA MET A 167 -9.08 -7.78 3.75
C MET A 167 -8.99 -6.65 4.78
N ALA A 168 -8.34 -5.53 4.43
CA ALA A 168 -8.19 -4.39 5.31
C ALA A 168 -9.54 -3.76 5.68
N ARG A 169 -10.45 -3.61 4.71
CA ARG A 169 -11.82 -3.13 5.00
C ARG A 169 -12.52 -4.02 6.01
N LYS A 170 -12.34 -5.34 5.94
CA LYS A 170 -12.94 -6.27 6.90
C LYS A 170 -12.31 -6.17 8.28
N SER A 171 -11.00 -5.98 8.35
CA SER A 171 -10.22 -5.96 9.59
C SER A 171 -10.15 -4.59 10.26
N CYS A 172 -10.49 -3.51 9.54
CA CYS A 172 -10.40 -2.15 10.04
C CYS A 172 -11.40 -1.89 11.18
N ASN A 173 -10.90 -1.39 12.31
CA ASN A 173 -11.74 -1.00 13.45
C ASN A 173 -12.19 0.46 13.39
N PHE A 174 -11.65 1.23 12.45
CA PHE A 174 -12.02 2.63 12.24
C PHE A 174 -13.21 2.70 11.28
N GLU A 175 -14.28 3.36 11.71
CA GLU A 175 -15.51 3.48 10.94
C GLU A 175 -15.91 4.95 10.81
N VAL A 176 -16.28 5.37 9.59
CA VAL A 176 -16.79 6.70 9.29
C VAL A 176 -18.04 6.56 8.46
N ALA A 177 -19.13 7.17 8.93
CA ALA A 177 -20.43 7.18 8.23
C ALA A 177 -20.98 5.78 7.86
N GLY A 178 -20.74 4.78 8.72
CA GLY A 178 -21.21 3.41 8.50
C GLY A 178 -20.32 2.56 7.60
N GLU A 179 -19.17 3.09 7.18
CA GLU A 179 -18.18 2.34 6.39
C GLU A 179 -16.86 2.21 7.14
N ARG A 180 -16.23 1.06 7.01
CA ARG A 180 -14.92 0.81 7.61
C ARG A 180 -13.81 1.45 6.78
N GLY A 181 -12.94 2.18 7.47
CA GLY A 181 -11.87 2.97 6.86
C GLY A 181 -12.28 4.40 6.58
N ALA A 182 -11.38 5.17 5.98
CA ALA A 182 -11.62 6.54 5.55
C ALA A 182 -11.80 6.61 4.02
N PHE A 183 -12.78 7.36 3.57
CA PHE A 183 -13.01 7.59 2.15
C PHE A 183 -12.51 8.98 1.74
N LEU A 184 -11.65 9.03 0.70
CA LEU A 184 -11.14 10.28 0.15
C LEU A 184 -12.15 10.82 -0.88
N THR A 185 -12.90 11.85 -0.49
CA THR A 185 -14.00 12.40 -1.31
C THR A 185 -13.54 13.31 -2.43
N GLU A 186 -12.44 14.07 -2.24
CA GLU A 186 -12.01 15.05 -3.24
C GLU A 186 -11.29 14.42 -4.42
N HIS A 187 -11.86 14.57 -5.61
CA HIS A 187 -11.23 14.11 -6.86
C HIS A 187 -10.61 15.28 -7.63
N ARG A 188 -9.29 15.21 -7.85
CA ARG A 188 -8.49 16.28 -8.49
C ARG A 188 -7.75 15.83 -9.76
N ARG A 189 -7.85 14.57 -10.16
CA ARG A 189 -7.09 13.99 -11.29
C ARG A 189 -7.78 14.25 -12.63
N CYS A 190 -9.03 13.84 -12.78
CA CYS A 190 -9.80 13.95 -14.02
C CYS A 190 -10.61 15.23 -14.09
N LEU A 191 -10.94 15.66 -15.31
CA LEU A 191 -11.93 16.74 -15.54
C LEU A 191 -13.31 16.30 -15.00
N ASP A 192 -14.08 17.27 -14.54
CA ASP A 192 -15.38 17.00 -13.90
C ASP A 192 -16.32 16.15 -14.78
N PRO A 193 -16.47 16.37 -16.11
CA PRO A 193 -17.32 15.53 -16.96
C PRO A 193 -16.83 14.07 -17.11
N ILE A 194 -15.53 13.81 -16.89
CA ILE A 194 -14.98 12.46 -16.97
C ILE A 194 -15.32 11.71 -15.69
N ILE A 195 -15.03 12.31 -14.53
CA ILE A 195 -15.26 11.65 -13.25
C ILE A 195 -16.75 11.55 -12.88
N ALA A 196 -17.60 12.44 -13.42
CA ALA A 196 -19.04 12.41 -13.17
C ALA A 196 -19.63 11.03 -13.51
N TYR A 197 -19.22 10.44 -14.65
CA TYR A 197 -19.67 9.10 -15.03
C TYR A 197 -19.35 8.04 -13.96
N CYS A 198 -18.09 7.99 -13.52
CA CYS A 198 -17.67 7.03 -12.48
C CYS A 198 -18.35 7.35 -11.14
N ASN A 199 -18.51 8.65 -10.83
CA ASN A 199 -19.15 9.08 -9.59
C ASN A 199 -20.62 8.64 -9.51
N ASP A 200 -21.34 8.72 -10.61
CA ASP A 200 -22.75 8.35 -10.65
C ASP A 200 -22.93 6.83 -10.59
N TYR A 201 -22.14 6.06 -11.36
CA TYR A 201 -22.33 4.61 -11.51
C TYR A 201 -21.62 3.78 -10.45
N VAL A 202 -20.47 4.22 -9.94
CA VAL A 202 -19.61 3.42 -9.05
C VAL A 202 -19.60 4.00 -7.63
N TYR A 203 -19.37 5.32 -7.52
CA TYR A 203 -19.19 5.95 -6.21
C TYR A 203 -20.47 6.59 -5.64
N HIS A 204 -21.61 6.42 -6.33
CA HIS A 204 -22.93 6.86 -5.87
C HIS A 204 -23.00 8.34 -5.44
N GLY A 205 -22.34 9.22 -6.21
CA GLY A 205 -22.31 10.65 -5.95
C GLY A 205 -21.37 11.10 -4.81
N ARG A 206 -20.56 10.21 -4.25
CA ARG A 206 -19.72 10.50 -3.07
C ARG A 206 -18.47 11.32 -3.37
N LEU A 207 -18.01 11.32 -4.63
CA LEU A 207 -16.84 12.09 -5.02
C LEU A 207 -17.21 13.57 -5.23
N LEU A 208 -16.31 14.44 -4.78
CA LEU A 208 -16.38 15.88 -4.96
C LEU A 208 -15.37 16.31 -6.05
N PRO A 209 -15.81 16.51 -7.31
CA PRO A 209 -14.92 16.96 -8.37
C PRO A 209 -14.32 18.33 -8.05
N LYS A 210 -13.00 18.46 -8.18
CA LYS A 210 -12.24 19.68 -7.87
C LYS A 210 -11.30 20.09 -9.01
N LYS A 211 -11.27 19.36 -10.12
CA LYS A 211 -10.42 19.66 -11.27
C LYS A 211 -10.99 20.77 -12.14
N GLY A 212 -12.32 20.85 -12.19
CA GLY A 212 -13.05 21.76 -13.08
C GLY A 212 -13.06 21.27 -14.53
N ASN A 213 -13.58 22.16 -15.43
CA ASN A 213 -13.84 21.82 -16.84
C ASN A 213 -12.81 22.41 -17.82
N LYS A 214 -11.74 23.03 -17.31
CA LYS A 214 -10.73 23.65 -18.20
C LYS A 214 -9.97 22.59 -18.96
N VAL A 215 -10.21 22.52 -20.25
CA VAL A 215 -9.51 21.62 -21.19
C VAL A 215 -8.22 22.29 -21.66
N LYS A 216 -7.15 21.52 -21.75
CA LYS A 216 -5.86 21.99 -22.28
C LYS A 216 -5.93 22.28 -23.77
N TYR A 217 -6.75 21.53 -24.50
CA TYR A 217 -6.94 21.65 -25.95
C TYR A 217 -8.33 22.17 -26.24
N LYS A 218 -8.44 23.32 -26.93
CA LYS A 218 -9.73 23.98 -27.20
C LYS A 218 -10.60 23.23 -28.21
N ASP A 219 -9.96 22.43 -29.08
CA ASP A 219 -10.61 21.79 -30.21
C ASP A 219 -11.14 20.38 -29.92
N LEU A 220 -10.89 19.87 -28.72
CA LEU A 220 -11.35 18.54 -28.30
C LEU A 220 -12.25 18.63 -27.09
N PRO A 221 -13.39 17.92 -27.08
CA PRO A 221 -14.23 17.83 -25.89
C PRO A 221 -13.54 17.05 -24.78
N PRO A 222 -13.89 17.27 -23.50
CA PRO A 222 -13.29 16.53 -22.38
C PRO A 222 -13.54 15.02 -22.43
N LYS A 223 -14.59 14.59 -23.09
CA LYS A 223 -14.89 13.18 -23.41
C LYS A 223 -15.61 13.11 -24.76
N GLY A 224 -15.39 12.04 -25.48
CA GLY A 224 -16.03 11.80 -26.77
C GLY A 224 -15.75 10.37 -27.24
N TYR A 225 -16.38 9.98 -28.34
CA TYR A 225 -16.08 8.74 -29.03
C TYR A 225 -16.01 8.99 -30.54
N VAL A 226 -15.25 8.17 -31.21
CA VAL A 226 -15.21 8.11 -32.67
C VAL A 226 -15.60 6.68 -33.07
N HIS A 227 -16.64 6.56 -33.87
CA HIS A 227 -17.02 5.27 -34.43
C HIS A 227 -16.11 4.99 -35.66
N VAL A 228 -15.37 3.91 -35.61
CA VAL A 228 -14.53 3.45 -36.73
C VAL A 228 -15.10 2.13 -37.24
N ASN A 229 -15.56 2.13 -38.48
CA ASN A 229 -15.94 0.90 -39.16
C ASN A 229 -14.66 0.14 -39.56
N GLY A 230 -14.42 -0.99 -38.93
CA GLY A 230 -13.28 -1.84 -39.17
C GLY A 230 -13.58 -3.30 -38.97
N VAL A 231 -12.84 -4.18 -39.63
CA VAL A 231 -12.88 -5.63 -39.39
C VAL A 231 -11.59 -6.01 -38.70
N SER A 232 -11.71 -6.74 -37.59
CA SER A 232 -10.54 -7.28 -36.90
C SER A 232 -10.08 -8.53 -37.64
N GLU A 233 -8.89 -8.50 -38.20
CA GLU A 233 -8.20 -9.69 -38.69
C GLU A 233 -7.40 -10.33 -37.54
N LYS A 234 -7.52 -11.66 -37.43
CA LYS A 234 -6.76 -12.45 -36.47
C LYS A 234 -5.41 -12.84 -37.07
#